data_b9fd9029270e4aa5732cb4cd0070fbaf
#
_entry.id   b9fd9029270e4aa5732cb4cd0070fbaf
#
_cell.length_a   1.000
_cell.length_b   1.000
_cell.length_c   1.000
_cell.angle_alpha   90.00
_cell.angle_beta   90.00
_cell.angle_gamma   90.00
#
_symmetry.space_group_name_H-M   'P 1'
#
loop_
_entity.id
_entity.type
_entity.pdbx_description
1 polymer ?
#
loop_
_entity_poly.entity_id
_entity_poly.type
_entity_poly.pdbx_seq_one_letter_code
_entity_poly.pdbx_strand_id
1 'polypeptide(L)'
;MEPTAGTLAETLRTAAEEAHRLRAFIDDLDGWDGQDCDTGSNAALTLAAMARDTRVLPPTDSFESALEVAVDSAVRAGVGHVGVLLGAVLATWAHALAGSPHLRPVDMARMLRASPWDTPTAQLAWSPALEAMFDEGTSELETLGGTLPDVGGLVAVFSAQAQYGLVTATNESTGRVDPGAAVLALLLAALDATVRSDHSMLDSLVHMLAELAGAPGASSPGPQAPAPGRAFTVDIVLHGTPEDADSARRTLVGLGVRHSMVGRVDLFGVGEWRLHVDTSAPLAVRPRAGPVVRVQVCDARPDEHLGQAPL
;
A
#
# COMPACT_ATOMS: atom_id res chain seq x y z
N MET A 1 -5.31 -20.17 15.72
CA MET A 1 -6.23 -19.16 16.30
C MET A 1 -6.93 -18.46 15.15
N GLU A 2 -8.22 -18.13 15.26
CA GLU A 2 -8.94 -17.37 14.24
C GLU A 2 -8.51 -15.89 14.30
N PRO A 3 -8.08 -15.27 13.18
CA PRO A 3 -7.74 -13.85 13.15
C PRO A 3 -8.96 -12.96 13.39
N THR A 4 -8.77 -11.90 14.14
CA THR A 4 -9.81 -10.94 14.59
C THR A 4 -9.37 -9.51 14.32
N ALA A 5 -10.17 -8.52 14.71
CA ALA A 5 -9.79 -7.11 14.67
C ALA A 5 -8.48 -6.83 15.42
N GLY A 6 -8.28 -7.50 16.58
CA GLY A 6 -7.02 -7.42 17.31
C GLY A 6 -5.82 -7.91 16.52
N THR A 7 -5.99 -8.96 15.71
CA THR A 7 -4.94 -9.48 14.83
C THR A 7 -4.54 -8.45 13.78
N LEU A 8 -5.52 -7.83 13.09
CA LEU A 8 -5.21 -6.81 12.08
C LEU A 8 -4.58 -5.55 12.71
N ALA A 9 -5.09 -5.09 13.84
CA ALA A 9 -4.53 -3.93 14.54
C ALA A 9 -3.07 -4.16 14.92
N GLU A 10 -2.72 -5.36 15.39
CA GLU A 10 -1.34 -5.75 15.71
C GLU A 10 -0.48 -5.89 14.45
N THR A 11 -1.01 -6.49 13.37
CA THR A 11 -0.33 -6.54 12.06
C THR A 11 0.05 -5.15 11.56
N LEU A 12 -0.91 -4.22 11.56
CA LEU A 12 -0.69 -2.85 11.08
C LEU A 12 0.31 -2.10 11.99
N ARG A 13 0.27 -2.33 13.30
CA ARG A 13 1.24 -1.75 14.25
C ARG A 13 2.65 -2.26 13.96
N THR A 14 2.81 -3.57 13.82
CA THR A 14 4.11 -4.19 13.52
C THR A 14 4.64 -3.71 12.18
N ALA A 15 3.81 -3.69 11.13
CA ALA A 15 4.20 -3.17 9.82
C ALA A 15 4.60 -1.68 9.89
N ALA A 16 3.89 -0.85 10.68
CA ALA A 16 4.22 0.56 10.86
C ALA A 16 5.58 0.76 11.55
N GLU A 17 5.87 -0.04 12.57
CA GLU A 17 7.14 0.01 13.31
C GLU A 17 8.32 -0.37 12.39
N GLU A 18 8.18 -1.44 11.59
CA GLU A 18 9.22 -1.85 10.66
C GLU A 18 9.38 -0.85 9.49
N ALA A 19 8.28 -0.34 8.94
CA ALA A 19 8.34 0.71 7.93
C ALA A 19 9.02 1.98 8.47
N HIS A 20 8.74 2.35 9.73
CA HIS A 20 9.42 3.48 10.37
C HIS A 20 10.91 3.22 10.59
N ARG A 21 11.30 2.00 10.97
CA ARG A 21 12.70 1.60 11.15
C ARG A 21 13.47 1.63 9.83
N LEU A 22 12.85 1.18 8.74
CA LEU A 22 13.45 1.09 7.41
C LEU A 22 13.17 2.31 6.53
N ARG A 23 12.51 3.36 7.06
CA ARG A 23 12.00 4.49 6.24
C ARG A 23 13.07 5.13 5.36
N ALA A 24 14.24 5.43 5.93
CA ALA A 24 15.31 6.10 5.20
C ALA A 24 15.85 5.24 4.04
N PHE A 25 15.88 3.92 4.23
CA PHE A 25 16.25 2.99 3.18
C PHE A 25 15.17 2.92 2.08
N ILE A 26 13.89 2.82 2.45
CA ILE A 26 12.80 2.74 1.49
C ILE A 26 12.63 4.08 0.74
N ASP A 27 12.83 5.20 1.43
CA ASP A 27 12.87 6.54 0.80
C ASP A 27 14.02 6.64 -0.23
N ASP A 28 15.19 6.06 0.08
CA ASP A 28 16.34 6.03 -0.84
C ASP A 28 16.07 5.17 -2.09
N LEU A 29 15.33 4.07 -1.96
CA LEU A 29 14.91 3.26 -3.11
C LEU A 29 14.08 4.05 -4.13
N ASP A 30 13.30 5.01 -3.68
CA ASP A 30 12.41 5.84 -4.49
C ASP A 30 13.16 6.84 -5.41
N GLY A 31 14.41 7.16 -5.09
CA GLY A 31 15.20 8.18 -5.79
C GLY A 31 15.67 7.83 -7.20
N TRP A 32 15.45 6.60 -7.67
CA TRP A 32 15.98 6.14 -8.94
C TRP A 32 15.29 6.71 -10.18
N ASP A 33 14.00 7.04 -10.09
CA ASP A 33 13.20 7.51 -11.21
C ASP A 33 12.78 8.99 -11.10
N GLY A 34 13.53 9.79 -10.33
CA GLY A 34 13.19 11.19 -10.07
C GLY A 34 11.91 11.33 -9.27
N GLN A 35 11.69 10.40 -8.34
CA GLN A 35 10.61 10.40 -7.36
C GLN A 35 10.99 11.31 -6.18
N ASP A 36 10.03 11.56 -5.31
CA ASP A 36 10.15 12.46 -4.16
C ASP A 36 10.87 11.87 -2.94
N CYS A 37 11.35 10.63 -3.03
CA CYS A 37 12.10 9.93 -1.98
C CYS A 37 11.38 9.90 -0.64
N ASP A 38 10.10 9.63 -0.63
CA ASP A 38 9.26 9.68 0.58
C ASP A 38 8.39 8.44 0.83
N THR A 39 8.51 7.40 -0.01
CA THR A 39 7.67 6.18 0.08
C THR A 39 7.74 5.51 1.44
N GLY A 40 8.93 5.38 2.06
CA GLY A 40 9.09 4.80 3.38
C GLY A 40 8.46 5.64 4.49
N SER A 41 8.66 6.95 4.43
CA SER A 41 8.05 7.92 5.34
C SER A 41 6.53 7.92 5.22
N ASN A 42 6.00 7.93 4.01
CA ASN A 42 4.56 7.89 3.71
C ASN A 42 3.93 6.56 4.15
N ALA A 43 4.63 5.44 3.95
CA ALA A 43 4.18 4.13 4.42
C ALA A 43 4.07 4.07 5.94
N ALA A 44 5.10 4.53 6.65
CA ALA A 44 5.11 4.56 8.11
C ALA A 44 3.96 5.40 8.68
N LEU A 45 3.71 6.59 8.11
CA LEU A 45 2.60 7.46 8.51
C LEU A 45 1.23 6.83 8.23
N THR A 46 1.07 6.24 7.05
CA THR A 46 -0.19 5.60 6.64
C THR A 46 -0.53 4.39 7.51
N LEU A 47 0.43 3.48 7.69
CA LEU A 47 0.26 2.28 8.52
C LEU A 47 0.02 2.64 9.99
N ALA A 48 0.70 3.67 10.52
CA ALA A 48 0.46 4.14 11.89
C ALA A 48 -0.94 4.73 12.07
N ALA A 49 -1.46 5.44 11.06
CA ALA A 49 -2.84 5.93 11.09
C ALA A 49 -3.85 4.78 11.09
N MET A 50 -3.67 3.81 10.19
CA MET A 50 -4.51 2.61 10.13
C MET A 50 -4.48 1.81 11.45
N ALA A 51 -3.29 1.59 12.01
CA ALA A 51 -3.13 0.87 13.29
C ALA A 51 -3.80 1.60 14.46
N ARG A 52 -3.71 2.93 14.50
CA ARG A 52 -4.39 3.76 15.51
C ARG A 52 -5.90 3.63 15.41
N ASP A 53 -6.46 3.72 14.21
CA ASP A 53 -7.90 3.76 13.99
C ASP A 53 -8.52 2.36 14.20
N THR A 54 -7.86 1.29 13.78
CA THR A 54 -8.31 -0.09 14.01
C THR A 54 -8.28 -0.49 15.48
N ARG A 55 -7.37 0.07 16.29
CA ARG A 55 -7.30 -0.19 17.74
C ARG A 55 -8.51 0.32 18.53
N VAL A 56 -9.36 1.15 17.93
CA VAL A 56 -10.61 1.62 18.57
C VAL A 56 -11.67 0.52 18.62
N LEU A 57 -11.56 -0.46 17.71
CA LEU A 57 -12.47 -1.62 17.70
C LEU A 57 -12.20 -2.56 18.90
N PRO A 58 -13.23 -3.24 19.41
CA PRO A 58 -13.03 -4.37 20.30
C PRO A 58 -12.12 -5.42 19.64
N PRO A 59 -11.09 -5.94 20.33
CA PRO A 59 -10.16 -6.90 19.76
C PRO A 59 -10.82 -8.19 19.24
N THR A 60 -12.02 -8.49 19.73
CA THR A 60 -12.81 -9.68 19.35
C THR A 60 -13.71 -9.46 18.14
N ASP A 61 -13.82 -8.25 17.64
CA ASP A 61 -14.58 -7.98 16.42
C ASP A 61 -13.99 -8.74 15.22
N SER A 62 -14.75 -8.84 14.14
CA SER A 62 -14.31 -9.57 12.96
C SER A 62 -13.10 -8.91 12.28
N PHE A 63 -12.28 -9.72 11.64
CA PHE A 63 -11.17 -9.24 10.81
C PHE A 63 -11.67 -8.36 9.65
N GLU A 64 -12.85 -8.71 9.08
CA GLU A 64 -13.54 -7.91 8.05
C GLU A 64 -13.83 -6.49 8.54
N SER A 65 -14.44 -6.32 9.73
CA SER A 65 -14.74 -4.99 10.29
C SER A 65 -13.48 -4.15 10.50
N ALA A 66 -12.38 -4.78 10.88
CA ALA A 66 -11.11 -4.07 11.04
C ALA A 66 -10.50 -3.65 9.69
N LEU A 67 -10.63 -4.48 8.64
CA LEU A 67 -10.23 -4.09 7.28
C LEU A 67 -11.02 -2.86 6.81
N GLU A 68 -12.32 -2.83 7.07
CA GLU A 68 -13.16 -1.68 6.71
C GLU A 68 -12.68 -0.38 7.37
N VAL A 69 -12.37 -0.43 8.67
CA VAL A 69 -11.82 0.73 9.40
C VAL A 69 -10.44 1.13 8.87
N ALA A 70 -9.59 0.15 8.54
CA ALA A 70 -8.27 0.42 7.97
C ALA A 70 -8.36 1.08 6.59
N VAL A 71 -9.31 0.65 5.74
CA VAL A 71 -9.60 1.29 4.44
C VAL A 71 -10.06 2.73 4.62
N ASP A 72 -11.02 2.97 5.53
CA ASP A 72 -11.48 4.32 5.84
C ASP A 72 -10.33 5.22 6.32
N SER A 73 -9.42 4.67 7.13
CA SER A 73 -8.22 5.38 7.59
C SER A 73 -7.28 5.70 6.42
N ALA A 74 -7.07 4.75 5.50
CA ALA A 74 -6.25 4.97 4.30
C ALA A 74 -6.81 6.07 3.40
N VAL A 75 -8.12 6.05 3.15
CA VAL A 75 -8.79 7.07 2.33
C VAL A 75 -8.66 8.46 2.97
N ARG A 76 -8.82 8.57 4.29
CA ARG A 76 -8.76 9.86 4.99
C ARG A 76 -7.34 10.36 5.26
N ALA A 77 -6.43 9.46 5.63
CA ALA A 77 -5.12 9.80 6.18
C ALA A 77 -3.92 9.21 5.43
N GLY A 78 -4.15 8.35 4.44
CA GLY A 78 -3.07 7.79 3.61
C GLY A 78 -2.24 8.89 2.93
N VAL A 79 -0.97 8.67 2.68
CA VAL A 79 -0.06 9.65 2.08
C VAL A 79 0.65 9.00 0.88
N GLY A 80 0.77 9.74 -0.21
CA GLY A 80 1.50 9.31 -1.40
C GLY A 80 0.87 8.14 -2.16
N HIS A 81 1.55 7.67 -3.19
CA HIS A 81 1.13 6.48 -3.94
C HIS A 81 1.08 5.23 -3.06
N VAL A 82 2.01 5.09 -2.11
CA VAL A 82 2.03 3.95 -1.19
C VAL A 82 0.84 3.93 -0.25
N GLY A 83 0.34 5.09 0.18
CA GLY A 83 -0.88 5.18 0.98
C GLY A 83 -2.11 4.71 0.21
N VAL A 84 -2.19 5.03 -1.09
CA VAL A 84 -3.23 4.53 -1.98
C VAL A 84 -3.07 3.03 -2.23
N LEU A 85 -1.83 2.53 -2.43
CA LEU A 85 -1.53 1.10 -2.58
C LEU A 85 -2.02 0.29 -1.38
N LEU A 86 -1.62 0.69 -0.17
CA LEU A 86 -2.04 0.02 1.06
C LEU A 86 -3.57 0.02 1.21
N GLY A 87 -4.20 1.17 0.95
CA GLY A 87 -5.66 1.29 0.95
C GLY A 87 -6.33 0.36 -0.07
N ALA A 88 -5.79 0.25 -1.28
CA ALA A 88 -6.32 -0.59 -2.35
C ALA A 88 -6.21 -2.10 -2.00
N VAL A 89 -5.07 -2.53 -1.46
CA VAL A 89 -4.89 -3.92 -1.01
C VAL A 89 -5.90 -4.27 0.07
N LEU A 90 -6.02 -3.42 1.11
CA LEU A 90 -6.96 -3.66 2.20
C LEU A 90 -8.42 -3.57 1.75
N ALA A 91 -8.77 -2.67 0.82
CA ALA A 91 -10.11 -2.58 0.23
C ALA A 91 -10.47 -3.85 -0.55
N THR A 92 -9.51 -4.38 -1.31
CA THR A 92 -9.67 -5.65 -2.03
C THR A 92 -9.91 -6.80 -1.07
N TRP A 93 -9.14 -6.87 0.02
CA TRP A 93 -9.30 -7.87 1.07
C TRP A 93 -10.65 -7.74 1.78
N ALA A 94 -11.07 -6.52 2.13
CA ALA A 94 -12.38 -6.27 2.73
C ALA A 94 -13.51 -6.74 1.80
N HIS A 95 -13.43 -6.41 0.51
CA HIS A 95 -14.39 -6.85 -0.49
C HIS A 95 -14.43 -8.38 -0.62
N ALA A 96 -13.27 -9.04 -0.65
CA ALA A 96 -13.18 -10.50 -0.71
C ALA A 96 -13.78 -11.19 0.53
N LEU A 97 -13.74 -10.53 1.69
CA LEU A 97 -14.29 -11.06 2.94
C LEU A 97 -15.74 -10.64 3.22
N ALA A 98 -16.36 -9.83 2.35
CA ALA A 98 -17.70 -9.29 2.59
C ALA A 98 -18.71 -10.39 2.99
N GLY A 99 -19.33 -10.21 4.17
CA GLY A 99 -20.26 -11.18 4.75
C GLY A 99 -19.62 -12.43 5.36
N SER A 100 -18.32 -12.40 5.65
CA SER A 100 -17.58 -13.50 6.30
C SER A 100 -17.19 -13.14 7.73
N PRO A 101 -18.09 -13.24 8.71
CA PRO A 101 -17.82 -12.82 10.09
C PRO A 101 -16.74 -13.69 10.76
N HIS A 102 -16.49 -14.87 10.23
CA HIS A 102 -15.47 -15.83 10.67
C HIS A 102 -14.47 -16.09 9.55
N LEU A 103 -13.19 -15.93 9.85
CA LEU A 103 -12.12 -16.08 8.87
C LEU A 103 -11.64 -17.55 8.81
N ARG A 104 -12.34 -18.35 8.01
CA ARG A 104 -11.97 -19.76 7.74
C ARG A 104 -10.83 -19.83 6.71
N PRO A 105 -10.13 -20.98 6.58
CA PRO A 105 -9.08 -21.14 5.57
C PRO A 105 -9.52 -20.79 4.14
N VAL A 106 -10.76 -21.12 3.75
CA VAL A 106 -11.29 -20.79 2.43
C VAL A 106 -11.48 -19.29 2.23
N ASP A 107 -11.86 -18.56 3.29
CA ASP A 107 -12.04 -17.11 3.26
C ASP A 107 -10.67 -16.40 3.20
N MET A 108 -9.68 -16.90 3.98
CA MET A 108 -8.31 -16.43 3.90
C MET A 108 -7.70 -16.66 2.51
N ALA A 109 -7.84 -17.83 1.95
CA ALA A 109 -7.34 -18.12 0.60
C ALA A 109 -7.99 -17.23 -0.46
N ARG A 110 -9.31 -16.95 -0.35
CA ARG A 110 -10.03 -16.02 -1.23
C ARG A 110 -9.49 -14.59 -1.09
N MET A 111 -9.27 -14.13 0.13
CA MET A 111 -8.70 -12.81 0.44
C MET A 111 -7.31 -12.65 -0.17
N LEU A 112 -6.40 -13.58 0.09
CA LEU A 112 -5.01 -13.52 -0.39
C LEU A 112 -4.90 -13.58 -1.92
N ARG A 113 -5.83 -14.29 -2.60
CA ARG A 113 -5.88 -14.36 -4.07
C ARG A 113 -6.51 -13.13 -4.72
N ALA A 114 -7.17 -12.28 -3.95
CA ALA A 114 -7.84 -11.12 -4.50
C ALA A 114 -6.81 -10.07 -4.95
N SER A 115 -6.77 -9.78 -6.24
CA SER A 115 -5.84 -8.83 -6.83
C SER A 115 -6.35 -7.39 -6.66
N PRO A 116 -5.53 -6.46 -6.17
CA PRO A 116 -5.92 -5.06 -6.05
C PRO A 116 -6.10 -4.36 -7.40
N TRP A 117 -5.60 -4.94 -8.51
CA TRP A 117 -5.78 -4.39 -9.86
C TRP A 117 -7.18 -4.68 -10.42
N ASP A 118 -7.87 -5.70 -9.91
CA ASP A 118 -9.20 -6.09 -10.34
C ASP A 118 -10.32 -5.44 -9.53
N THR A 119 -9.96 -4.58 -8.58
CA THR A 119 -10.92 -3.95 -7.67
C THR A 119 -11.52 -2.68 -8.29
N PRO A 120 -12.87 -2.58 -8.43
CA PRO A 120 -13.50 -1.42 -9.05
C PRO A 120 -13.27 -0.10 -8.33
N THR A 121 -12.97 -0.16 -7.03
CA THR A 121 -12.76 1.00 -6.16
C THR A 121 -11.30 1.42 -6.05
N ALA A 122 -10.39 0.79 -6.81
CA ALA A 122 -8.97 1.15 -6.79
C ALA A 122 -8.40 1.21 -8.20
N GLN A 123 -7.45 2.11 -8.38
CA GLN A 123 -6.56 2.15 -9.53
C GLN A 123 -5.17 2.50 -9.04
N LEU A 124 -4.22 1.66 -9.34
CA LEU A 124 -2.84 1.81 -8.90
C LEU A 124 -1.95 2.20 -10.09
N ALA A 125 -0.92 2.98 -9.81
CA ALA A 125 0.20 3.10 -10.74
C ALA A 125 0.83 1.71 -10.90
N TRP A 126 1.07 1.32 -12.16
CA TRP A 126 1.59 0.00 -12.46
C TRP A 126 3.01 -0.21 -11.90
N SER A 127 3.24 -1.40 -11.34
CA SER A 127 4.55 -1.86 -10.88
C SER A 127 4.70 -3.35 -11.17
N PRO A 128 5.69 -3.76 -12.01
CA PRO A 128 5.96 -5.16 -12.29
C PRO A 128 6.28 -5.98 -11.04
N ALA A 129 6.95 -5.37 -10.07
CA ALA A 129 7.32 -6.06 -8.84
C ALA A 129 6.13 -6.38 -7.96
N LEU A 130 5.17 -5.44 -7.87
CA LEU A 130 3.91 -5.69 -7.16
C LEU A 130 3.09 -6.80 -7.82
N GLU A 131 2.98 -6.76 -9.16
CA GLU A 131 2.29 -7.80 -9.93
C GLU A 131 2.94 -9.17 -9.70
N ALA A 132 4.26 -9.27 -9.85
CA ALA A 132 5.00 -10.51 -9.61
C ALA A 132 4.80 -11.07 -8.19
N MET A 133 4.74 -10.22 -7.17
CA MET A 133 4.49 -10.67 -5.79
C MET A 133 3.12 -11.32 -5.63
N PHE A 134 2.08 -10.73 -6.21
CA PHE A 134 0.72 -11.30 -6.16
C PHE A 134 0.60 -12.55 -7.00
N ASP A 135 1.18 -12.58 -8.19
CA ASP A 135 1.13 -13.72 -9.10
C ASP A 135 1.82 -14.94 -8.50
N GLU A 136 3.02 -14.78 -7.91
CA GLU A 136 3.73 -15.88 -7.25
C GLU A 136 2.94 -16.40 -6.04
N GLY A 137 2.45 -15.50 -5.16
CA GLY A 137 1.64 -15.88 -4.02
C GLY A 137 0.36 -16.60 -4.42
N THR A 138 -0.35 -16.10 -5.43
CA THR A 138 -1.61 -16.67 -5.92
C THR A 138 -1.38 -18.03 -6.60
N SER A 139 -0.36 -18.14 -7.44
CA SER A 139 0.01 -19.38 -8.14
C SER A 139 0.29 -20.51 -7.15
N GLU A 140 1.03 -20.23 -6.08
CA GLU A 140 1.31 -21.26 -5.07
C GLU A 140 0.05 -21.67 -4.32
N LEU A 141 -0.84 -20.72 -3.96
CA LEU A 141 -2.11 -21.06 -3.32
C LEU A 141 -3.02 -21.91 -4.23
N GLU A 142 -2.92 -21.77 -5.55
CA GLU A 142 -3.66 -22.61 -6.51
C GLU A 142 -3.11 -24.04 -6.54
N THR A 143 -1.81 -24.24 -6.36
CA THR A 143 -1.18 -25.56 -6.35
C THR A 143 -1.58 -26.40 -5.14
N LEU A 144 -2.00 -25.79 -4.03
CA LEU A 144 -2.42 -26.49 -2.81
C LEU A 144 -3.65 -27.38 -3.00
N GLY A 145 -4.43 -27.19 -4.07
CA GLY A 145 -5.55 -28.06 -4.44
C GLY A 145 -6.67 -28.10 -3.39
N GLY A 146 -7.28 -29.29 -3.23
CA GLY A 146 -8.50 -29.45 -2.41
C GLY A 146 -8.29 -29.49 -0.89
N THR A 147 -7.06 -29.58 -0.40
CA THR A 147 -6.76 -29.60 1.05
C THR A 147 -6.00 -28.34 1.45
N LEU A 148 -6.75 -27.32 1.87
CA LEU A 148 -6.15 -26.09 2.35
C LEU A 148 -5.47 -26.29 3.72
N PRO A 149 -4.28 -25.71 3.94
CA PRO A 149 -3.71 -25.54 5.27
C PRO A 149 -4.65 -24.75 6.20
N ASP A 150 -4.29 -24.65 7.46
CA ASP A 150 -4.96 -23.69 8.35
C ASP A 150 -4.66 -22.24 7.91
N VAL A 151 -5.31 -21.27 8.55
CA VAL A 151 -5.18 -19.85 8.21
C VAL A 151 -3.72 -19.39 8.30
N GLY A 152 -2.99 -19.80 9.33
CA GLY A 152 -1.58 -19.47 9.49
C GLY A 152 -0.69 -20.03 8.38
N GLY A 153 -0.93 -21.29 8.00
CA GLY A 153 -0.21 -21.94 6.90
C GLY A 153 -0.44 -21.25 5.56
N LEU A 154 -1.67 -20.79 5.29
CA LEU A 154 -1.99 -20.04 4.06
C LEU A 154 -1.25 -18.70 4.00
N VAL A 155 -1.24 -17.94 5.10
CA VAL A 155 -0.54 -16.66 5.18
C VAL A 155 0.96 -16.86 5.03
N ALA A 156 1.53 -17.90 5.68
CA ALA A 156 2.96 -18.22 5.57
C ALA A 156 3.37 -18.54 4.12
N VAL A 157 2.60 -19.39 3.44
CA VAL A 157 2.87 -19.76 2.05
C VAL A 157 2.79 -18.52 1.15
N PHE A 158 1.73 -17.75 1.24
CA PHE A 158 1.56 -16.54 0.42
C PHE A 158 2.67 -15.52 0.68
N SER A 159 2.99 -15.23 1.95
CA SER A 159 4.03 -14.28 2.32
C SER A 159 5.42 -14.71 1.81
N ALA A 160 5.74 -16.00 1.90
CA ALA A 160 7.01 -16.54 1.40
C ALA A 160 7.13 -16.40 -0.12
N GLN A 161 6.08 -16.72 -0.86
CA GLN A 161 6.07 -16.61 -2.32
C GLN A 161 6.05 -15.13 -2.79
N ALA A 162 5.33 -14.26 -2.09
CA ALA A 162 5.39 -12.83 -2.35
C ALA A 162 6.82 -12.28 -2.19
N GLN A 163 7.55 -12.71 -1.15
CA GLN A 163 8.98 -12.34 -1.00
C GLN A 163 9.84 -12.89 -2.12
N TYR A 164 9.58 -14.12 -2.58
CA TYR A 164 10.26 -14.70 -3.74
C TYR A 164 10.00 -13.87 -5.01
N GLY A 165 8.76 -13.49 -5.26
CA GLY A 165 8.38 -12.60 -6.37
C GLY A 165 9.10 -11.25 -6.30
N LEU A 166 9.20 -10.64 -5.12
CA LEU A 166 9.98 -9.42 -4.91
C LEU A 166 11.45 -9.59 -5.28
N VAL A 167 12.09 -10.68 -4.82
CA VAL A 167 13.51 -10.97 -5.12
C VAL A 167 13.72 -11.20 -6.63
N THR A 168 12.83 -11.93 -7.27
CA THR A 168 12.89 -12.20 -8.72
C THR A 168 12.76 -10.90 -9.50
N ALA A 169 11.76 -10.09 -9.22
CA ALA A 169 11.57 -8.80 -9.86
C ALA A 169 12.74 -7.82 -9.61
N THR A 170 13.33 -7.86 -8.39
CA THR A 170 14.52 -7.08 -8.07
C THR A 170 15.71 -7.50 -8.93
N ASN A 171 15.94 -8.80 -9.11
CA ASN A 171 17.02 -9.30 -9.95
C ASN A 171 16.83 -8.93 -11.42
N GLU A 172 15.61 -9.03 -11.94
CA GLU A 172 15.26 -8.64 -13.30
C GLU A 172 15.41 -7.13 -13.53
N SER A 173 15.14 -6.32 -12.52
CA SER A 173 15.32 -4.86 -12.55
C SER A 173 16.75 -4.39 -12.26
N THR A 174 17.75 -5.25 -12.42
CA THR A 174 19.17 -4.93 -12.18
C THR A 174 19.50 -4.58 -10.71
N GLY A 175 18.90 -5.29 -9.76
CA GLY A 175 19.15 -5.14 -8.33
C GLY A 175 18.38 -4.00 -7.66
N ARG A 176 17.43 -3.38 -8.37
CA ARG A 176 16.60 -2.30 -7.79
C ARG A 176 15.35 -2.88 -7.17
N VAL A 177 15.19 -2.66 -5.89
CA VAL A 177 13.97 -3.02 -5.16
C VAL A 177 12.90 -1.96 -5.42
N ASP A 178 11.70 -2.38 -5.79
CA ASP A 178 10.54 -1.48 -5.85
C ASP A 178 10.11 -1.08 -4.42
N PRO A 179 10.05 0.22 -4.07
CA PRO A 179 9.76 0.65 -2.71
C PRO A 179 8.34 0.30 -2.26
N GLY A 180 7.35 0.37 -3.15
CA GLY A 180 5.97 -0.03 -2.85
C GLY A 180 5.85 -1.54 -2.59
N ALA A 181 6.56 -2.35 -3.39
CA ALA A 181 6.61 -3.79 -3.20
C ALA A 181 7.33 -4.17 -1.89
N ALA A 182 8.39 -3.46 -1.51
CA ALA A 182 9.05 -3.67 -0.21
C ALA A 182 8.10 -3.39 0.96
N VAL A 183 7.31 -2.32 0.90
CA VAL A 183 6.30 -1.98 1.92
C VAL A 183 5.20 -3.05 1.99
N LEU A 184 4.72 -3.54 0.83
CA LEU A 184 3.72 -4.61 0.81
C LEU A 184 4.27 -5.91 1.38
N ALA A 185 5.52 -6.26 1.06
CA ALA A 185 6.20 -7.43 1.65
C ALA A 185 6.28 -7.31 3.18
N LEU A 186 6.58 -6.12 3.72
CA LEU A 186 6.56 -5.88 5.17
C LEU A 186 5.17 -6.08 5.77
N LEU A 187 4.11 -5.60 5.11
CA LEU A 187 2.73 -5.82 5.58
C LEU A 187 2.38 -7.31 5.60
N LEU A 188 2.72 -8.07 4.56
CA LEU A 188 2.46 -9.51 4.47
C LEU A 188 3.26 -10.30 5.51
N ALA A 189 4.54 -9.96 5.72
CA ALA A 189 5.38 -10.60 6.73
C ALA A 189 4.90 -10.26 8.16
N ALA A 190 4.41 -9.05 8.39
CA ALA A 190 3.80 -8.67 9.66
C ALA A 190 2.47 -9.41 9.92
N LEU A 191 1.67 -9.64 8.87
CA LEU A 191 0.46 -10.46 8.95
C LEU A 191 0.81 -11.90 9.33
N ASP A 192 1.82 -12.48 8.67
CA ASP A 192 2.31 -13.82 8.98
C ASP A 192 2.80 -13.92 10.44
N ALA A 193 3.65 -12.98 10.86
CA ALA A 193 4.18 -12.93 12.21
C ALA A 193 3.08 -12.87 13.27
N THR A 194 2.04 -12.05 13.03
CA THR A 194 0.94 -11.88 13.98
C THR A 194 0.03 -13.09 14.02
N VAL A 195 -0.35 -13.66 12.87
CA VAL A 195 -1.27 -14.81 12.79
C VAL A 195 -0.63 -16.07 13.37
N ARG A 196 0.65 -16.29 13.13
CA ARG A 196 1.37 -17.49 13.63
C ARG A 196 2.07 -17.27 14.97
N SER A 197 2.18 -16.03 15.44
CA SER A 197 3.03 -15.66 16.58
C SER A 197 4.49 -16.08 16.37
N ASP A 198 5.00 -15.94 15.13
CA ASP A 198 6.33 -16.33 14.69
C ASP A 198 6.93 -15.21 13.80
N HIS A 199 7.91 -14.51 14.31
CA HIS A 199 8.54 -13.36 13.67
C HIS A 199 9.67 -13.73 12.69
N SER A 200 9.99 -15.00 12.52
CA SER A 200 11.17 -15.44 11.74
C SER A 200 11.16 -14.97 10.28
N MET A 201 9.99 -14.96 9.64
CA MET A 201 9.82 -14.48 8.26
C MET A 201 10.02 -12.97 8.17
N LEU A 202 9.43 -12.22 9.10
CA LEU A 202 9.57 -10.76 9.18
C LEU A 202 11.03 -10.37 9.43
N ASP A 203 11.70 -11.01 10.39
CA ASP A 203 13.12 -10.78 10.69
C ASP A 203 14.02 -11.09 9.49
N SER A 204 13.73 -12.17 8.77
CA SER A 204 14.44 -12.54 7.54
C SER A 204 14.28 -11.52 6.43
N LEU A 205 13.04 -11.02 6.20
CA LEU A 205 12.76 -9.98 5.22
C LEU A 205 13.47 -8.67 5.56
N VAL A 206 13.39 -8.25 6.83
CA VAL A 206 14.04 -7.03 7.31
C VAL A 206 15.56 -7.12 7.15
N HIS A 207 16.14 -8.27 7.46
CA HIS A 207 17.57 -8.51 7.27
C HIS A 207 17.96 -8.46 5.79
N MET A 208 17.21 -9.11 4.91
CA MET A 208 17.41 -9.07 3.46
C MET A 208 17.34 -7.62 2.91
N LEU A 209 16.33 -6.86 3.31
CA LEU A 209 16.21 -5.46 2.87
C LEU A 209 17.39 -4.61 3.38
N ALA A 210 17.85 -4.83 4.61
CA ALA A 210 19.00 -4.13 5.18
C ALA A 210 20.32 -4.53 4.47
N GLU A 211 20.49 -5.78 4.07
CA GLU A 211 21.66 -6.23 3.27
C GLU A 211 21.64 -5.59 1.88
N LEU A 212 20.48 -5.53 1.23
CA LEU A 212 20.33 -4.84 -0.06
C LEU A 212 20.66 -3.35 0.06
N ALA A 213 20.29 -2.69 1.17
CA ALA A 213 20.64 -1.30 1.43
C ALA A 213 22.14 -1.06 1.55
N GLY A 214 22.88 -2.03 2.12
CA GLY A 214 24.33 -1.97 2.27
C GLY A 214 25.12 -2.39 1.03
N ALA A 215 24.46 -2.91 -0.02
CA ALA A 215 25.15 -3.41 -1.21
C ALA A 215 25.73 -2.26 -2.05
N PRO A 216 26.93 -2.44 -2.66
CA PRO A 216 27.50 -1.45 -3.57
C PRO A 216 26.54 -1.15 -4.74
N GLY A 217 26.17 0.11 -4.92
CA GLY A 217 25.26 0.56 -5.98
C GLY A 217 23.77 0.41 -5.63
N ALA A 218 23.44 -0.02 -4.41
CA ALA A 218 22.05 -0.09 -3.95
C ALA A 218 21.46 1.29 -3.64
N SER A 219 22.29 2.24 -3.18
CA SER A 219 21.84 3.61 -2.90
C SER A 219 21.50 4.35 -4.19
N SER A 220 20.39 5.04 -4.16
CA SER A 220 19.99 5.93 -5.25
C SER A 220 20.96 7.11 -5.38
N PRO A 221 20.98 7.79 -6.51
CA PRO A 221 21.79 9.04 -6.66
C PRO A 221 21.33 10.17 -5.72
N GLY A 222 20.42 9.87 -4.79
CA GLY A 222 19.79 10.86 -3.89
C GLY A 222 18.64 11.62 -4.58
N PRO A 223 17.97 12.53 -3.84
CA PRO A 223 16.90 13.33 -4.37
C PRO A 223 17.35 14.07 -5.64
N GLN A 224 16.74 13.77 -6.75
CA GLN A 224 16.99 14.42 -8.03
C GLN A 224 15.89 15.44 -8.30
N ALA A 225 16.17 16.38 -9.20
CA ALA A 225 15.11 17.24 -9.70
C ALA A 225 13.98 16.35 -10.26
N PRO A 226 12.72 16.65 -9.90
CA PRO A 226 11.59 15.85 -10.38
C PRO A 226 11.61 15.72 -11.89
N ALA A 227 11.21 14.55 -12.37
CA ALA A 227 11.08 14.32 -13.82
C ALA A 227 10.15 15.39 -14.44
N PRO A 228 10.37 15.77 -15.70
CA PRO A 228 9.48 16.71 -16.38
C PRO A 228 8.02 16.26 -16.23
N GLY A 229 7.16 17.17 -15.76
CA GLY A 229 5.75 16.88 -15.50
C GLY A 229 5.41 16.48 -14.07
N ARG A 230 6.38 16.36 -13.13
CA ARG A 230 6.18 15.91 -11.75
C ARG A 230 6.68 16.91 -10.71
N ALA A 231 6.52 18.21 -10.94
CA ALA A 231 6.98 19.24 -9.99
C ALA A 231 6.16 19.31 -8.70
N PHE A 232 4.96 18.74 -8.69
CA PHE A 232 4.05 18.75 -7.56
C PHE A 232 3.39 17.39 -7.37
N THR A 233 3.13 17.03 -6.13
CA THR A 233 2.19 15.97 -5.76
C THR A 233 0.89 16.60 -5.28
N VAL A 234 -0.24 16.01 -5.67
CA VAL A 234 -1.57 16.52 -5.31
C VAL A 234 -2.39 15.40 -4.72
N ASP A 235 -2.72 15.53 -3.45
CA ASP A 235 -3.66 14.66 -2.76
C ASP A 235 -5.05 15.27 -2.79
N ILE A 236 -6.01 14.51 -3.29
CA ILE A 236 -7.41 14.92 -3.41
C ILE A 236 -8.28 13.92 -2.67
N VAL A 237 -9.16 14.41 -1.80
CA VAL A 237 -10.27 13.63 -1.26
C VAL A 237 -11.56 14.14 -1.89
N LEU A 238 -12.22 13.26 -2.62
CA LEU A 238 -13.48 13.48 -3.30
C LEU A 238 -14.58 12.71 -2.56
N HIS A 239 -15.72 13.33 -2.32
CA HIS A 239 -16.92 12.65 -1.86
C HIS A 239 -17.89 12.53 -3.04
N GLY A 240 -18.38 11.33 -3.34
CA GLY A 240 -19.25 11.13 -4.49
C GLY A 240 -19.49 9.65 -4.81
N THR A 241 -20.15 9.46 -5.95
CA THR A 241 -20.44 8.12 -6.47
C THR A 241 -19.23 7.51 -7.20
N PRO A 242 -19.23 6.20 -7.52
CA PRO A 242 -18.24 5.58 -8.41
C PRO A 242 -18.13 6.29 -9.77
N GLU A 243 -19.24 6.83 -10.30
CA GLU A 243 -19.25 7.56 -11.57
C GLU A 243 -18.52 8.90 -11.46
N ASP A 244 -18.63 9.59 -10.32
CA ASP A 244 -17.87 10.82 -10.05
C ASP A 244 -16.37 10.53 -9.98
N ALA A 245 -15.99 9.45 -9.29
CA ALA A 245 -14.60 9.00 -9.18
C ALA A 245 -14.04 8.61 -10.56
N ASP A 246 -14.80 7.84 -11.36
CA ASP A 246 -14.41 7.45 -12.71
C ASP A 246 -14.30 8.67 -13.65
N SER A 247 -15.14 9.68 -13.48
CA SER A 247 -15.05 10.94 -14.21
C SER A 247 -13.77 11.71 -13.86
N ALA A 248 -13.42 11.76 -12.57
CA ALA A 248 -12.15 12.36 -12.13
C ALA A 248 -10.96 11.58 -12.73
N ARG A 249 -10.98 10.25 -12.65
CA ARG A 249 -9.97 9.37 -13.23
C ARG A 249 -9.79 9.63 -14.73
N ARG A 250 -10.87 9.62 -15.52
CA ARG A 250 -10.80 9.90 -16.97
C ARG A 250 -10.17 11.25 -17.27
N THR A 251 -10.40 12.24 -16.43
CA THR A 251 -9.75 13.55 -16.56
C THR A 251 -8.24 13.42 -16.38
N LEU A 252 -7.79 12.69 -15.36
CA LEU A 252 -6.35 12.48 -15.09
C LEU A 252 -5.68 11.68 -16.22
N VAL A 253 -6.34 10.62 -16.71
CA VAL A 253 -5.88 9.86 -17.88
C VAL A 253 -5.75 10.78 -19.10
N GLY A 254 -6.73 11.62 -19.36
CA GLY A 254 -6.70 12.58 -20.49
C GLY A 254 -5.59 13.62 -20.37
N LEU A 255 -5.14 13.93 -19.16
CA LEU A 255 -4.01 14.82 -18.90
C LEU A 255 -2.65 14.09 -19.00
N GLY A 256 -2.63 12.76 -19.08
CA GLY A 256 -1.41 11.96 -19.14
C GLY A 256 -0.58 12.02 -17.87
N VAL A 257 -1.20 12.30 -16.71
CA VAL A 257 -0.51 12.40 -15.42
C VAL A 257 -0.49 11.05 -14.71
N ARG A 258 0.61 10.75 -13.99
CA ARG A 258 0.68 9.59 -13.11
C ARG A 258 -0.30 9.80 -11.95
N HIS A 259 -1.12 8.81 -11.68
CA HIS A 259 -2.09 8.89 -10.59
C HIS A 259 -2.40 7.51 -10.02
N SER A 260 -2.85 7.51 -8.77
CA SER A 260 -3.42 6.36 -8.09
C SER A 260 -4.70 6.79 -7.38
N MET A 261 -5.65 5.86 -7.26
CA MET A 261 -6.95 6.13 -6.65
C MET A 261 -7.38 4.94 -5.79
N VAL A 262 -7.99 5.24 -4.65
CA VAL A 262 -8.71 4.26 -3.83
C VAL A 262 -9.94 4.93 -3.24
N GLY A 263 -11.02 4.16 -3.08
CA GLY A 263 -12.24 4.66 -2.47
C GLY A 263 -13.03 3.57 -1.79
N ARG A 264 -13.98 4.00 -1.00
CA ARG A 264 -14.97 3.15 -0.37
C ARG A 264 -16.33 3.80 -0.49
N VAL A 265 -17.31 3.00 -0.89
CA VAL A 265 -18.71 3.42 -0.98
C VAL A 265 -19.53 2.80 0.15
N ASP A 266 -20.53 3.54 0.60
CA ASP A 266 -21.52 3.07 1.55
C ASP A 266 -22.63 2.25 0.86
N LEU A 267 -23.62 1.82 1.64
CA LEU A 267 -24.76 1.06 1.15
C LEU A 267 -25.65 1.85 0.16
N PHE A 268 -25.51 3.17 0.10
CA PHE A 268 -26.25 4.04 -0.82
C PHE A 268 -25.47 4.33 -2.10
N GLY A 269 -24.28 3.75 -2.24
CA GLY A 269 -23.43 3.95 -3.41
C GLY A 269 -22.69 5.29 -3.42
N VAL A 270 -22.57 5.96 -2.27
CA VAL A 270 -21.82 7.20 -2.10
C VAL A 270 -20.63 6.95 -1.19
N GLY A 271 -19.50 7.56 -1.45
CA GLY A 271 -18.31 7.32 -0.64
C GLY A 271 -17.27 8.39 -0.72
N GLU A 272 -16.16 8.14 -0.06
CA GLU A 272 -14.95 8.94 -0.13
C GLU A 272 -13.92 8.28 -1.03
N TRP A 273 -13.29 9.07 -1.87
CA TRP A 273 -12.27 8.65 -2.82
C TRP A 273 -11.02 9.47 -2.62
N ARG A 274 -9.91 8.79 -2.45
CA ARG A 274 -8.60 9.43 -2.41
C ARG A 274 -7.91 9.26 -3.75
N LEU A 275 -7.40 10.36 -4.30
CA LEU A 275 -6.57 10.39 -5.48
C LEU A 275 -5.22 11.00 -5.09
N HIS A 276 -4.14 10.37 -5.55
CA HIS A 276 -2.79 10.90 -5.48
C HIS A 276 -2.27 11.08 -6.90
N VAL A 277 -1.72 12.27 -7.21
CA VAL A 277 -1.41 12.67 -8.59
C VAL A 277 -0.07 13.38 -8.64
N ASP A 278 0.84 12.94 -9.53
CA ASP A 278 2.06 13.65 -9.86
C ASP A 278 1.80 14.56 -11.06
N THR A 279 2.09 15.86 -10.94
CA THR A 279 1.79 16.83 -11.99
C THR A 279 2.70 18.05 -11.96
N SER A 280 2.86 18.72 -13.11
CA SER A 280 3.44 20.08 -13.18
C SER A 280 2.38 21.18 -13.15
N ALA A 281 1.08 20.81 -13.18
CA ALA A 281 -0.03 21.76 -13.26
C ALA A 281 -1.12 21.42 -12.21
N PRO A 282 -0.89 21.70 -10.92
CA PRO A 282 -1.76 21.25 -9.83
C PRO A 282 -3.21 21.75 -9.94
N LEU A 283 -3.45 22.90 -10.57
CA LEU A 283 -4.82 23.40 -10.78
C LEU A 283 -5.56 22.63 -11.87
N ALA A 284 -4.86 22.00 -12.82
CA ALA A 284 -5.48 21.26 -13.91
C ALA A 284 -6.05 19.91 -13.47
N VAL A 285 -5.51 19.32 -12.40
CA VAL A 285 -5.90 17.99 -11.91
C VAL A 285 -7.08 18.02 -10.95
N ARG A 286 -7.57 19.20 -10.58
CA ARG A 286 -8.74 19.33 -9.69
C ARG A 286 -9.98 18.71 -10.35
N PRO A 287 -10.67 17.75 -9.70
CA PRO A 287 -11.88 17.16 -10.22
C PRO A 287 -12.96 18.22 -10.51
N ARG A 288 -13.67 18.07 -11.62
CA ARG A 288 -14.79 18.95 -12.00
C ARG A 288 -16.15 18.37 -11.62
N ALA A 289 -16.20 17.07 -11.32
CA ALA A 289 -17.38 16.35 -10.88
C ALA A 289 -17.22 15.94 -9.40
N GLY A 290 -18.32 15.91 -8.66
CA GLY A 290 -18.37 15.59 -7.24
C GLY A 290 -17.83 16.70 -6.31
N PRO A 291 -18.26 16.73 -5.06
CA PRO A 291 -17.74 17.65 -4.07
C PRO A 291 -16.34 17.24 -3.63
N VAL A 292 -15.35 18.11 -3.87
CA VAL A 292 -13.99 17.94 -3.36
C VAL A 292 -13.97 18.33 -1.88
N VAL A 293 -13.64 17.39 -1.01
CA VAL A 293 -13.58 17.58 0.44
C VAL A 293 -12.25 18.23 0.83
N ARG A 294 -11.14 17.77 0.21
CA ARG A 294 -9.80 18.26 0.51
C ARG A 294 -8.93 18.22 -0.73
N VAL A 295 -8.09 19.23 -0.90
CA VAL A 295 -6.98 19.23 -1.85
C VAL A 295 -5.75 19.69 -1.09
N GLN A 296 -4.68 18.89 -1.15
CA GLN A 296 -3.37 19.23 -0.64
C GLN A 296 -2.38 19.20 -1.80
N VAL A 297 -1.59 20.23 -1.95
CA VAL A 297 -0.55 20.32 -2.97
C VAL A 297 0.78 20.43 -2.26
N CYS A 298 1.69 19.53 -2.59
CA CYS A 298 3.07 19.54 -2.09
C CYS A 298 4.02 19.78 -3.27
N ASP A 299 5.10 20.50 -3.03
CA ASP A 299 6.20 20.62 -3.97
C ASP A 299 7.01 19.31 -3.93
N ALA A 300 7.12 18.63 -5.06
CA ALA A 300 7.90 17.39 -5.16
C ALA A 300 9.41 17.66 -5.33
N ARG A 301 9.81 18.93 -5.40
CA ARG A 301 11.25 19.28 -5.47
C ARG A 301 11.87 19.12 -4.10
N PRO A 302 13.08 18.53 -3.99
CA PRO A 302 13.79 18.47 -2.73
C PRO A 302 14.01 19.90 -2.21
N ASP A 303 13.72 20.10 -0.94
CA ASP A 303 13.92 21.38 -0.25
C ASP A 303 15.42 21.74 -0.24
N GLU A 304 15.90 22.48 -1.23
CA GLU A 304 17.23 23.07 -1.23
C GLU A 304 17.40 24.10 -0.10
N HIS A 305 16.35 24.45 0.63
CA HIS A 305 16.32 25.59 1.55
C HIS A 305 16.22 25.26 3.05
N LEU A 306 16.04 24.02 3.46
CA LEU A 306 16.01 23.65 4.88
C LEU A 306 17.41 23.53 5.53
N GLY A 307 18.49 23.74 4.78
CA GLY A 307 19.88 23.66 5.26
C GLY A 307 20.46 24.97 5.81
N GLN A 308 19.77 26.10 5.74
CA GLN A 308 20.27 27.39 6.20
C GLN A 308 19.23 28.16 7.01
N ALA A 309 18.89 27.68 8.19
CA ALA A 309 18.43 28.59 9.25
C ALA A 309 19.67 29.13 9.92
N PRO A 310 19.95 30.45 9.87
CA PRO A 310 21.01 31.03 10.69
C PRO A 310 20.60 30.93 12.15
N LEU A 311 21.54 30.47 12.98
CA LEU A 311 21.45 30.49 14.43
C LEU A 311 21.28 31.93 14.96
#